data_8b250bf2e83d5d18c3275916e026b90d
#
_entry.id   8b250bf2e83d5d18c3275916e026b90d
#
_cell.length_a   1.000
_cell.length_b   1.000
_cell.length_c   1.000
_cell.angle_alpha   90.00
_cell.angle_beta   90.00
_cell.angle_gamma   90.00
#
_symmetry.space_group_name_H-M   'P 1'
#
loop_
_entity.id
_entity.type
_entity.pdbx_description
1 polymer ?
#
loop_
_entity_poly.entity_id
_entity_poly.type
_entity_poly.pdbx_seq_one_letter_code
_entity_poly.pdbx_strand_id
1 'polypeptide(L)'
;MKKVLAICTILCGMSFLAAMAVASDDMAKATTVNGWVTESKCGVKGASAEHAACTKKCLEAGASMVVVTDADKKILTVENPDALKGHEGHHVAVTGHVTGESIHVESAKML
;
A
#
# COMPACT_ATOMS: atom_id res chain seq x y z
N MET A 1 -12.11 -32.24 61.76
CA MET A 1 -12.09 -32.02 61.20
C MET A 1 -11.88 -31.47 60.28
N LYS A 2 -11.73 -31.30 59.68
CA LYS A 2 -11.64 -30.80 58.83
C LYS A 2 -11.52 -30.34 57.92
N LYS A 3 -11.41 -30.13 57.35
CA LYS A 3 -11.35 -29.68 56.49
C LYS A 3 -11.16 -29.14 55.58
N VAL A 4 -11.04 -28.82 55.02
CA VAL A 4 -10.94 -28.24 54.16
C VAL A 4 -10.79 -27.84 53.29
N LEU A 5 -10.63 -27.75 52.71
CA LEU A 5 -10.51 -27.29 51.85
C LEU A 5 -10.30 -26.79 50.95
N ALA A 6 -10.06 -26.53 50.33
CA ALA A 6 -9.95 -26.10 49.46
C ALA A 6 -9.85 -25.62 48.58
N ILE A 7 -9.81 -25.43 48.23
CA ILE A 7 -9.83 -24.92 47.35
C ILE A 7 -9.54 -24.47 46.43
N CYS A 8 -9.23 -24.24 45.84
CA CYS A 8 -8.99 -23.83 44.97
C CYS A 8 -8.95 -23.39 44.09
N THR A 9 -8.94 -23.19 43.70
CA THR A 9 -9.03 -22.74 42.89
C THR A 9 -8.80 -22.31 41.97
N ILE A 10 -8.57 -22.18 41.54
CA ILE A 10 -8.43 -21.81 40.63
C ILE A 10 -8.37 -21.25 39.69
N LEU A 11 -8.31 -20.95 39.29
CA LEU A 11 -8.34 -20.36 38.39
C LEU A 11 -7.93 -20.07 37.44
N CYS A 12 -7.64 -20.03 37.00
CA CYS A 12 -7.29 -19.85 36.13
C CYS A 12 -7.41 -19.26 35.22
N GLY A 13 -7.45 -19.01 34.77
CA GLY A 13 -7.61 -18.40 33.90
C GLY A 13 -7.25 -18.11 32.98
N MET A 14 -7.00 -17.85 32.63
CA MET A 14 -6.73 -17.54 31.79
C MET A 14 -6.67 -16.98 30.83
N SER A 15 -6.60 -16.70 30.34
CA SER A 15 -6.60 -16.11 29.52
C SER A 15 -6.15 -15.79 28.63
N PHE A 16 -5.98 -15.58 28.10
CA PHE A 16 -5.46 -15.20 27.29
C PHE A 16 -5.59 -14.98 26.20
N LEU A 17 -5.58 -14.90 25.60
CA LEU A 17 -5.72 -14.80 24.62
C LEU A 17 -5.55 -14.02 23.86
N ALA A 18 -5.51 -13.75 23.30
CA ALA A 18 -5.54 -12.89 22.66
C ALA A 18 -4.74 -12.61 21.71
N ALA A 19 -4.27 -12.16 21.50
CA ALA A 19 -3.43 -11.88 20.72
C ALA A 19 -3.50 -12.14 19.43
N MET A 20 -3.46 -12.37 18.90
CA MET A 20 -3.52 -12.68 17.84
C MET A 20 -3.82 -11.94 16.91
N ALA A 21 -3.91 -11.82 16.32
CA ALA A 21 -4.44 -11.13 15.45
C ALA A 21 -3.72 -10.11 14.93
N VAL A 22 -2.85 -9.76 15.31
CA VAL A 22 -2.19 -8.85 14.87
C VAL A 22 -1.53 -9.01 13.63
N ALA A 23 -1.04 -10.00 13.34
CA ALA A 23 -0.30 -10.19 12.19
C ALA A 23 -0.96 -9.73 10.96
N SER A 24 -2.16 -9.95 10.82
CA SER A 24 -2.81 -9.61 9.60
C SER A 24 -2.94 -8.15 9.39
N ASP A 25 -2.81 -7.39 10.41
CA ASP A 25 -2.92 -5.99 10.26
C ASP A 25 -1.86 -5.41 9.38
N ASP A 26 -0.65 -5.92 9.43
CA ASP A 26 0.40 -5.39 8.63
C ASP A 26 0.10 -5.49 7.16
N MET A 27 -0.53 -6.55 6.75
CA MET A 27 -0.84 -6.72 5.35
C MET A 27 -2.04 -5.94 4.94
N ALA A 28 -2.92 -5.68 5.86
CA ALA A 28 -4.12 -4.95 5.53
C ALA A 28 -3.97 -3.45 5.67
N LYS A 29 -2.87 -3.00 6.18
CA LYS A 29 -2.71 -1.60 6.47
C LYS A 29 -2.39 -0.80 5.23
N ALA A 30 -3.22 0.16 4.91
CA ALA A 30 -2.99 1.02 3.78
C ALA A 30 -2.03 2.14 4.15
N THR A 31 -1.24 2.55 3.19
CA THR A 31 -0.27 3.61 3.36
C THR A 31 -0.50 4.65 2.28
N THR A 32 -0.30 5.91 2.59
CA THR A 32 -0.41 6.97 1.60
C THR A 32 0.98 7.36 1.11
N VAL A 33 1.14 7.36 -0.20
CA VAL A 33 2.40 7.67 -0.85
C VAL A 33 2.16 8.79 -1.85
N ASN A 34 2.95 9.84 -1.76
CA ASN A 34 2.87 10.93 -2.74
C ASN A 34 3.85 10.64 -3.85
N GLY A 35 3.43 10.83 -5.07
CA GLY A 35 4.33 10.59 -6.19
C GLY A 35 3.68 10.89 -7.53
N TRP A 36 4.39 10.54 -8.57
CA TRP A 36 3.94 10.77 -9.94
C TRP A 36 3.53 9.46 -10.58
N VAL A 37 2.39 9.47 -11.24
CA VAL A 37 1.93 8.31 -11.99
C VAL A 37 2.60 8.37 -13.35
N THR A 38 3.45 7.42 -13.64
CA THR A 38 4.14 7.39 -14.92
C THR A 38 4.19 5.94 -15.42
N GLU A 39 5.13 5.64 -16.28
CA GLU A 39 5.19 4.31 -16.85
C GLU A 39 6.61 3.75 -16.73
N SER A 40 6.72 2.47 -16.92
CA SER A 40 7.96 1.76 -16.59
C SER A 40 9.14 2.11 -17.49
N LYS A 41 8.89 2.58 -18.69
CA LYS A 41 10.00 2.89 -19.60
C LYS A 41 10.78 4.11 -19.16
N CYS A 42 10.10 5.18 -18.77
CA CYS A 42 10.77 6.39 -18.33
C CYS A 42 11.07 6.37 -16.84
N GLY A 43 10.22 5.70 -16.05
CA GLY A 43 10.44 5.63 -14.62
C GLY A 43 10.61 7.01 -14.02
N VAL A 44 11.71 7.21 -13.30
CA VAL A 44 11.97 8.47 -12.61
C VAL A 44 11.98 9.66 -13.58
N LYS A 45 12.42 9.45 -14.80
CA LYS A 45 12.45 10.53 -15.78
C LYS A 45 11.06 11.04 -16.14
N GLY A 46 10.05 10.20 -15.99
CA GLY A 46 8.68 10.58 -16.30
C GLY A 46 7.97 11.25 -15.16
N ALA A 47 8.65 11.46 -14.04
CA ALA A 47 8.01 12.00 -12.84
C ALA A 47 7.91 13.52 -12.89
N SER A 48 7.18 14.02 -13.86
CA SER A 48 6.95 15.45 -14.00
C SER A 48 5.74 15.69 -14.87
N ALA A 49 5.15 16.88 -14.73
CA ALA A 49 3.98 17.24 -15.50
C ALA A 49 4.27 17.31 -17.01
N GLU A 50 5.50 17.58 -17.35
CA GLU A 50 5.88 17.70 -18.75
C GLU A 50 5.83 16.38 -19.49
N HIS A 51 5.91 15.29 -18.77
CA HIS A 51 5.89 13.96 -19.37
C HIS A 51 4.50 13.34 -19.44
N ALA A 52 3.46 14.09 -19.05
CA ALA A 52 2.12 13.52 -19.00
C ALA A 52 1.68 12.91 -20.33
N ALA A 53 1.89 13.61 -21.41
CA ALA A 53 1.49 13.13 -22.72
C ALA A 53 2.30 11.89 -23.11
N CYS A 54 3.59 11.90 -22.80
CA CYS A 54 4.45 10.77 -23.11
C CYS A 54 4.05 9.56 -22.27
N THR A 55 3.72 9.78 -21.01
CA THR A 55 3.27 8.72 -20.13
C THR A 55 2.02 8.05 -20.70
N LYS A 56 1.06 8.84 -21.14
CA LYS A 56 -0.16 8.28 -21.71
C LYS A 56 0.13 7.44 -22.94
N LYS A 57 0.98 7.93 -23.81
CA LYS A 57 1.32 7.19 -25.02
C LYS A 57 2.01 5.88 -24.70
N CYS A 58 2.94 5.91 -23.76
CA CYS A 58 3.65 4.68 -23.41
C CYS A 58 2.74 3.66 -22.76
N LEU A 59 1.79 4.12 -21.94
CA LEU A 59 0.84 3.21 -21.33
C LEU A 59 -0.06 2.58 -22.38
N GLU A 60 -0.48 3.37 -23.37
CA GLU A 60 -1.29 2.84 -24.46
C GLU A 60 -0.51 1.84 -25.30
N ALA A 61 0.79 1.99 -25.34
CA ALA A 61 1.65 1.08 -26.08
C ALA A 61 1.98 -0.18 -25.28
N GLY A 62 1.49 -0.31 -24.07
CA GLY A 62 1.68 -1.53 -23.29
C GLY A 62 2.66 -1.43 -22.14
N ALA A 63 3.22 -0.25 -21.87
CA ALA A 63 4.12 -0.11 -20.74
C ALA A 63 3.34 -0.26 -19.43
N SER A 64 4.02 -0.66 -18.37
CA SER A 64 3.39 -0.84 -17.06
C SER A 64 3.26 0.48 -16.35
N MET A 65 2.16 0.66 -15.65
CA MET A 65 1.95 1.86 -14.86
C MET A 65 2.74 1.76 -13.56
N VAL A 66 3.43 2.82 -13.20
CA VAL A 66 4.19 2.86 -11.96
C VAL A 66 3.97 4.20 -11.27
N VAL A 67 4.26 4.23 -9.97
CA VAL A 67 4.26 5.48 -9.20
C VAL A 67 5.69 5.72 -8.76
N VAL A 68 6.22 6.90 -9.07
CA VAL A 68 7.54 7.30 -8.60
C VAL A 68 7.34 8.16 -7.36
N THR A 69 7.80 7.68 -6.22
CA THR A 69 7.55 8.36 -4.96
C THR A 69 8.36 9.65 -4.84
N ASP A 70 7.78 10.66 -4.21
CA ASP A 70 8.46 11.93 -4.03
C ASP A 70 9.64 11.84 -3.08
N ALA A 71 9.48 11.07 -2.02
CA ALA A 71 10.45 11.05 -0.94
C ALA A 71 11.80 10.46 -1.35
N ASP A 72 11.78 9.31 -2.00
CA ASP A 72 13.01 8.61 -2.32
C ASP A 72 13.09 8.16 -3.77
N LYS A 73 12.19 8.63 -4.61
CA LYS A 73 12.18 8.29 -6.03
C LYS A 73 12.07 6.79 -6.26
N LYS A 74 11.43 6.11 -5.35
CA LYS A 74 11.24 4.67 -5.51
C LYS A 74 10.15 4.42 -6.55
N ILE A 75 10.36 3.41 -7.37
CA ILE A 75 9.40 3.06 -8.41
C ILE A 75 8.54 1.92 -7.90
N LEU A 76 7.25 2.17 -7.78
CA LEU A 76 6.29 1.16 -7.35
C LEU A 76 5.43 0.75 -8.52
N THR A 77 5.43 -0.52 -8.85
CA THR A 77 4.58 -1.04 -9.92
C THR A 77 3.15 -1.09 -9.43
N VAL A 78 2.23 -0.53 -10.19
CA VAL A 78 0.82 -0.50 -9.83
C VAL A 78 0.19 -1.82 -10.22
N GLU A 79 -0.32 -2.57 -9.24
CA GLU A 79 -0.92 -3.87 -9.51
C GLU A 79 -2.29 -3.77 -10.16
N ASN A 80 -3.01 -2.70 -9.86
CA ASN A 80 -4.34 -2.48 -10.39
C ASN A 80 -4.45 -1.12 -11.07
N PRO A 81 -3.86 -0.99 -12.27
CA PRO A 81 -3.77 0.32 -12.92
C PRO A 81 -5.12 1.00 -13.17
N ASP A 82 -6.19 0.24 -13.21
CA ASP A 82 -7.50 0.84 -13.39
C ASP A 82 -7.84 1.83 -12.29
N ALA A 83 -7.30 1.63 -11.10
CA ALA A 83 -7.57 2.51 -9.97
C ALA A 83 -6.93 3.90 -10.17
N LEU A 84 -5.97 4.00 -11.06
CA LEU A 84 -5.31 5.27 -11.36
C LEU A 84 -5.65 5.78 -12.75
N LYS A 85 -6.66 5.22 -13.37
CA LYS A 85 -7.08 5.66 -14.68
C LYS A 85 -7.53 7.11 -14.61
N GLY A 86 -7.00 7.94 -15.49
CA GLY A 86 -7.29 9.36 -15.46
C GLY A 86 -6.26 10.16 -14.69
N HIS A 87 -5.37 9.49 -13.98
CA HIS A 87 -4.32 10.18 -13.23
C HIS A 87 -2.95 10.05 -13.88
N GLU A 88 -2.91 9.51 -15.08
CA GLU A 88 -1.64 9.28 -15.78
C GLU A 88 -0.90 10.60 -15.99
N GLY A 89 0.35 10.64 -15.57
CA GLY A 89 1.16 11.83 -15.72
C GLY A 89 0.91 12.91 -14.68
N HIS A 90 0.13 12.60 -13.67
CA HIS A 90 -0.21 13.59 -12.65
C HIS A 90 0.47 13.29 -11.32
N HIS A 91 0.62 14.34 -10.53
CA HIS A 91 1.16 14.23 -9.18
C HIS A 91 0.01 13.91 -8.24
N VAL A 92 0.12 12.82 -7.52
CA VAL A 92 -1.00 12.31 -6.73
C VAL A 92 -0.55 11.81 -5.37
N ALA A 93 -1.52 11.74 -4.46
CA ALA A 93 -1.36 11.03 -3.20
C ALA A 93 -2.12 9.72 -3.36
N VAL A 94 -1.41 8.62 -3.35
CA VAL A 94 -1.99 7.29 -3.57
C VAL A 94 -2.07 6.56 -2.24
N THR A 95 -3.25 6.05 -1.93
CA THR A 95 -3.44 5.25 -0.74
C THR A 95 -3.62 3.79 -1.17
N GLY A 96 -2.84 2.91 -0.59
CA GLY A 96 -2.92 1.52 -0.94
C GLY A 96 -1.95 0.67 -0.15
N HIS A 97 -1.80 -0.56 -0.57
CA HIS A 97 -0.96 -1.52 0.13
C HIS A 97 0.33 -1.71 -0.65
N VAL A 98 1.45 -1.36 -0.02
CA VAL A 98 2.76 -1.47 -0.65
C VAL A 98 3.39 -2.80 -0.25
N THR A 99 3.82 -3.56 -1.23
CA THR A 99 4.47 -4.84 -0.99
C THR A 99 5.73 -4.87 -1.86
N GLY A 100 6.90 -4.76 -1.23
CA GLY A 100 8.14 -4.71 -1.98
C GLY A 100 8.17 -3.51 -2.90
N GLU A 101 8.18 -3.75 -4.20
CA GLU A 101 8.22 -2.68 -5.20
C GLU A 101 6.89 -2.54 -5.93
N SER A 102 5.82 -3.02 -5.33
CA SER A 102 4.50 -2.96 -5.92
C SER A 102 3.54 -2.23 -5.01
N ILE A 103 2.47 -1.70 -5.57
CA ILE A 103 1.43 -1.08 -4.78
C ILE A 103 0.07 -1.49 -5.34
N HIS A 104 -0.82 -1.88 -4.44
CA HIS A 104 -2.21 -2.14 -4.78
C HIS A 104 -3.01 -0.93 -4.34
N VAL A 105 -3.54 -0.19 -5.27
CA VAL A 105 -4.14 1.11 -5.02
C VAL A 105 -5.58 0.98 -4.57
N GLU A 106 -5.92 1.67 -3.49
CA GLU A 106 -7.30 1.75 -3.03
C GLU A 106 -7.93 3.06 -3.43
N SER A 107 -7.18 4.13 -3.39
CA SER A 107 -7.68 5.44 -3.79
C SER A 107 -6.52 6.35 -4.13
N ALA A 108 -6.83 7.43 -4.82
CA ALA A 108 -5.83 8.41 -5.18
C ALA A 108 -6.46 9.79 -5.20
N LYS A 109 -5.64 10.77 -4.89
CA LYS A 109 -6.11 12.14 -4.82
C LYS A 109 -5.09 13.01 -5.55
N MET A 110 -5.57 13.91 -6.38
CA MET A 110 -4.68 14.82 -7.09
C MET A 110 -4.00 15.80 -6.13
N LEU A 111 -2.73 16.03 -6.34
CA LEU A 111 -1.97 16.99 -5.53
C LEU A 111 -1.81 18.36 -6.22
#